data_088b716de2b668f5f9bda07321221a53
#
_entry.id   088b716de2b668f5f9bda07321221a53
#
_cell.length_a   1.000
_cell.length_b   1.000
_cell.length_c   1.000
_cell.angle_alpha   90.00
_cell.angle_beta   90.00
_cell.angle_gamma   90.00
#
_symmetry.space_group_name_H-M   'P 1'
#
loop_
_entity.id
_entity.type
_entity.pdbx_description
1 polymer ?
#
loop_
_entity_poly.entity_id
_entity_poly.type
_entity_poly.pdbx_seq_one_letter_code
_entity_poly.pdbx_strand_id
1 'polypeptide(L)'
;MDCDLHGWPSRLERVGPTRGPATYRHLCACCIAGIRWCGGAGVWGKVRACLLHGAGMAMNLGPELHSRWRAPQLAESLWAGGVVACPAEGVWGLSCDPFDEGAVLDLLAMKQREVSKGLIVVGASSDVFADVLSDLSSEQRETMLASWPGPNTWLVPHKGFFPSWITGDSDEVAIRVTSSPALATLCAAFGGPLVSTSANPAGLPPPHSIWELRRYFGMTLPAMPGAIDPTGKPSTIRRVADGSVIRG
;
A
#
# COMPACT_ATOMS: atom_id res chain seq x y z
N MET A 1 14.08 21.08 21.77
CA MET A 1 13.05 20.85 20.73
C MET A 1 12.96 19.36 20.60
N ASP A 2 12.05 18.80 21.39
CA ASP A 2 11.88 17.36 21.52
C ASP A 2 11.09 16.83 20.33
N CYS A 3 11.67 15.86 19.61
CA CYS A 3 10.99 15.13 18.56
C CYS A 3 10.19 14.00 19.21
N ASP A 4 8.88 14.14 19.29
CA ASP A 4 7.98 13.05 19.68
C ASP A 4 8.02 11.94 18.63
N LEU A 5 8.33 10.71 19.08
CA LEU A 5 8.49 9.51 18.27
C LEU A 5 7.16 8.89 17.80
N HIS A 6 6.04 9.56 17.95
CA HIS A 6 4.69 9.09 17.60
C HIS A 6 3.91 10.07 16.72
N GLY A 7 4.59 10.73 15.79
CA GLY A 7 4.06 11.84 15.00
C GLY A 7 3.16 11.47 13.83
N TRP A 8 1.97 10.95 14.07
CA TRP A 8 0.84 11.20 13.20
C TRP A 8 0.01 12.35 13.82
N PRO A 9 -0.37 13.38 13.06
CA PRO A 9 -1.18 14.46 13.60
C PRO A 9 -2.55 13.93 13.99
N SER A 10 -2.88 14.02 15.26
CA SER A 10 -4.14 13.61 15.87
C SER A 10 -5.34 14.51 15.49
N ARG A 11 -5.23 15.29 14.44
CA ARG A 11 -6.34 16.11 13.91
C ARG A 11 -6.03 16.54 12.48
N LEU A 12 -6.82 16.08 11.52
CA LEU A 12 -6.90 16.64 10.17
C LEU A 12 -7.55 18.03 10.24
N GLU A 13 -6.77 19.07 10.50
CA GLU A 13 -7.17 20.42 10.10
C GLU A 13 -6.90 20.54 8.60
N ARG A 14 -7.98 20.62 7.83
CA ARG A 14 -7.93 20.99 6.42
C ARG A 14 -7.41 22.41 6.30
N VAL A 15 -6.14 22.55 5.98
CA VAL A 15 -5.62 23.80 5.44
C VAL A 15 -5.88 23.76 3.93
N GLY A 16 -6.73 24.68 3.47
CA GLY A 16 -7.02 24.87 2.06
C GLY A 16 -5.76 25.21 1.25
N PRO A 17 -5.82 25.17 -0.08
CA PRO A 17 -4.64 25.20 -0.94
C PRO A 17 -3.99 26.59 -0.95
N THR A 18 -2.97 26.79 -0.12
CA THR A 18 -2.02 27.90 -0.30
C THR A 18 -0.74 27.33 -0.91
N ARG A 19 -0.50 27.68 -2.17
CA ARG A 19 0.69 27.38 -2.93
C ARG A 19 1.93 27.98 -2.27
N GLY A 20 2.89 27.11 -1.89
CA GLY A 20 4.23 27.50 -1.50
C GLY A 20 5.11 26.25 -1.43
N PRO A 21 6.34 26.28 -1.97
CA PRO A 21 7.18 25.07 -1.99
C PRO A 21 7.67 24.76 -0.58
N ALA A 22 7.17 23.69 0.01
CA ALA A 22 7.73 23.11 1.21
C ALA A 22 9.09 22.50 0.85
N THR A 23 10.15 23.07 1.40
CA THR A 23 11.51 22.55 1.33
C THR A 23 11.60 21.26 2.13
N TYR A 24 11.31 20.12 1.48
CA TYR A 24 11.71 18.83 1.99
C TYR A 24 13.22 18.71 1.86
N ARG A 25 13.92 18.63 2.99
CA ARG A 25 15.33 18.24 3.02
C ARG A 25 15.45 16.84 2.46
N HIS A 26 16.04 16.74 1.28
CA HIS A 26 16.44 15.47 0.69
C HIS A 26 17.39 14.74 1.64
N LEU A 27 16.94 13.67 2.27
CA LEU A 27 17.82 12.67 2.83
C LEU A 27 18.49 11.97 1.64
N CYS A 28 19.78 12.18 1.49
CA CYS A 28 20.58 11.61 0.41
C CYS A 28 20.49 10.08 0.45
N ALA A 29 20.32 9.46 -0.72
CA ALA A 29 20.29 8.00 -0.92
C ALA A 29 21.47 7.23 -0.32
N CYS A 30 22.53 7.92 0.12
CA CYS A 30 23.70 7.35 0.78
C CYS A 30 23.46 6.88 2.23
N CYS A 31 22.40 7.36 2.90
CA CYS A 31 22.11 6.96 4.29
C CYS A 31 21.49 5.56 4.41
N ILE A 32 20.97 5.00 3.31
CA ILE A 32 20.32 3.68 3.31
C ILE A 32 21.32 2.53 3.17
N ALA A 33 22.55 2.80 2.73
CA ALA A 33 23.56 1.77 2.43
C ALA A 33 24.61 1.53 3.53
N GLY A 34 24.52 2.17 4.70
CA GLY A 34 25.42 1.93 5.83
C GLY A 34 26.90 2.30 5.58
N ILE A 35 27.21 3.13 4.59
CA ILE A 35 28.58 3.52 4.27
C ILE A 35 28.96 4.78 5.08
N ARG A 36 29.87 4.61 6.03
CA ARG A 36 30.49 5.70 6.79
C ARG A 36 31.34 6.55 5.87
N TRP A 37 31.01 7.82 5.72
CA TRP A 37 31.83 8.79 4.97
C TRP A 37 32.84 9.44 5.90
N CYS A 38 34.14 9.20 5.67
CA CYS A 38 35.24 9.97 6.28
C CYS A 38 35.54 11.15 5.35
N GLY A 39 35.39 12.36 5.88
CA GLY A 39 35.57 13.58 5.12
C GLY A 39 36.97 13.77 4.58
N GLY A 40 37.11 14.23 3.35
CA GLY A 40 38.31 14.67 2.68
C GLY A 40 37.97 15.40 1.40
N ALA A 41 38.31 16.69 1.34
CA ALA A 41 38.08 17.52 0.17
C ALA A 41 38.92 17.04 -1.03
N GLY A 42 38.30 16.89 -2.20
CA GLY A 42 39.00 16.88 -3.48
C GLY A 42 38.93 15.60 -4.30
N VAL A 43 37.77 15.15 -4.78
CA VAL A 43 37.71 14.12 -5.85
C VAL A 43 36.47 14.35 -6.75
N TRP A 44 36.42 15.49 -7.43
CA TRP A 44 35.39 15.71 -8.48
C TRP A 44 35.80 15.26 -9.88
N GLY A 45 37.00 14.65 -10.02
CA GLY A 45 37.61 14.35 -11.31
C GLY A 45 37.56 12.90 -11.81
N LYS A 46 37.17 11.90 -11.02
CA LYS A 46 37.38 10.49 -11.39
C LYS A 46 36.12 9.59 -11.49
N VAL A 47 34.94 10.12 -11.36
CA VAL A 47 33.68 9.29 -11.46
C VAL A 47 33.20 9.11 -12.90
N ARG A 48 33.77 9.83 -13.88
CA ARG A 48 33.33 9.80 -15.29
C ARG A 48 33.97 8.70 -16.17
N ALA A 49 34.94 7.98 -15.67
CA ALA A 49 35.72 7.02 -16.47
C ALA A 49 35.36 5.53 -16.28
N CYS A 50 34.44 5.19 -15.36
CA CYS A 50 34.10 3.77 -15.10
C CYS A 50 32.80 3.29 -15.78
N LEU A 51 32.13 4.11 -16.57
CA LEU A 51 30.83 3.79 -17.18
C LEU A 51 30.87 3.37 -18.65
N LEU A 52 32.04 3.19 -19.27
CA LEU A 52 32.13 2.94 -20.71
C LEU A 52 32.80 1.60 -21.13
N HIS A 53 33.13 0.70 -20.24
CA HIS A 53 33.59 -0.64 -20.62
C HIS A 53 33.02 -1.70 -19.68
N GLY A 54 31.77 -2.08 -19.89
CA GLY A 54 31.12 -3.19 -19.23
C GLY A 54 30.03 -3.73 -20.15
N ALA A 55 30.36 -4.82 -20.87
CA ALA A 55 29.42 -5.62 -21.63
C ALA A 55 28.14 -5.85 -20.83
N GLY A 56 26.99 -5.72 -21.50
CA GLY A 56 25.66 -5.87 -20.94
C GLY A 56 25.42 -7.16 -20.18
N MET A 57 25.84 -7.21 -18.92
CA MET A 57 25.23 -8.09 -17.93
C MET A 57 23.92 -7.43 -17.53
N ALA A 58 22.82 -7.82 -18.20
CA ALA A 58 21.51 -7.61 -17.64
C ALA A 58 21.51 -8.32 -16.27
N MET A 59 21.75 -7.55 -15.20
CA MET A 59 21.53 -8.03 -13.85
C MET A 59 20.04 -8.43 -13.79
N ASN A 60 19.80 -9.73 -13.77
CA ASN A 60 18.47 -10.26 -13.49
C ASN A 60 18.21 -10.03 -11.99
N LEU A 61 17.91 -8.77 -11.66
CA LEU A 61 17.49 -8.36 -10.33
C LEU A 61 16.18 -9.08 -10.06
N GLY A 62 16.17 -9.99 -9.09
CA GLY A 62 14.98 -10.74 -8.74
C GLY A 62 13.76 -9.82 -8.52
N PRO A 63 12.53 -10.33 -8.65
CA PRO A 63 11.31 -9.52 -8.59
C PRO A 63 11.20 -8.64 -7.34
N GLU A 64 11.79 -9.05 -6.22
CA GLU A 64 11.82 -8.26 -4.98
C GLU A 64 12.65 -6.98 -5.11
N LEU A 65 13.78 -7.02 -5.80
CA LEU A 65 14.62 -5.83 -5.97
C LEU A 65 13.95 -4.84 -6.94
N HIS A 66 13.31 -5.32 -8.01
CA HIS A 66 12.51 -4.48 -8.90
C HIS A 66 11.37 -3.77 -8.15
N SER A 67 10.70 -4.47 -7.23
CA SER A 67 9.65 -3.89 -6.41
C SER A 67 10.16 -2.73 -5.57
N ARG A 68 11.30 -2.88 -4.92
CA ARG A 68 11.92 -1.83 -4.08
C ARG A 68 12.25 -0.56 -4.87
N TRP A 69 12.70 -0.69 -6.12
CA TRP A 69 13.02 0.47 -6.97
C TRP A 69 11.77 1.17 -7.53
N ARG A 70 10.69 0.42 -7.77
CA ARG A 70 9.44 0.98 -8.33
C ARG A 70 8.51 1.56 -7.27
N ALA A 71 8.59 1.07 -6.04
CA ALA A 71 7.67 1.48 -4.99
C ALA A 71 7.65 3.00 -4.72
N PRO A 72 8.79 3.73 -4.64
CA PRO A 72 8.75 5.17 -4.43
C PRO A 72 8.01 5.93 -5.55
N GLN A 73 8.23 5.55 -6.81
CA GLN A 73 7.56 6.19 -7.96
C GLN A 73 6.04 5.92 -7.96
N LEU A 74 5.64 4.73 -7.51
CA LEU A 74 4.23 4.37 -7.40
C LEU A 74 3.58 5.05 -6.19
N ALA A 75 4.32 5.25 -5.11
CA ALA A 75 3.88 6.05 -3.96
C ALA A 75 3.62 7.51 -4.35
N GLU A 76 4.47 8.11 -5.18
CA GLU A 76 4.24 9.45 -5.75
C GLU A 76 2.93 9.49 -6.55
N SER A 77 2.64 8.44 -7.34
CA SER A 77 1.37 8.33 -8.08
C SER A 77 0.17 8.24 -7.14
N LEU A 78 0.30 7.51 -6.03
CA LEU A 78 -0.76 7.38 -5.01
C LEU A 78 -0.98 8.72 -4.28
N TRP A 79 0.08 9.43 -3.88
CA TRP A 79 -0.03 10.77 -3.26
C TRP A 79 -0.63 11.83 -4.20
N ALA A 80 -0.51 11.63 -5.52
CA ALA A 80 -1.16 12.46 -6.53
C ALA A 80 -2.63 12.07 -6.80
N GLY A 81 -3.23 11.20 -5.99
CA GLY A 81 -4.61 10.74 -6.13
C GLY A 81 -4.78 9.64 -7.19
N GLY A 82 -3.70 8.98 -7.59
CA GLY A 82 -3.77 7.93 -8.62
C GLY A 82 -4.13 6.54 -8.07
N VAL A 83 -4.51 5.66 -9.00
CA VAL A 83 -4.74 4.24 -8.75
C VAL A 83 -3.56 3.42 -9.27
N VAL A 84 -3.08 2.47 -8.49
CA VAL A 84 -1.95 1.59 -8.81
C VAL A 84 -2.41 0.14 -8.74
N ALA A 85 -1.99 -0.69 -9.70
CA ALA A 85 -2.16 -2.12 -9.60
C ALA A 85 -1.01 -2.76 -8.82
N CYS A 86 -1.31 -3.72 -7.95
CA CYS A 86 -0.31 -4.42 -7.15
C CYS A 86 -0.65 -5.91 -7.03
N PRO A 87 0.32 -6.84 -7.16
CA PRO A 87 0.08 -8.24 -6.86
C PRO A 87 -0.13 -8.40 -5.34
N ALA A 88 -1.30 -8.91 -4.98
CA ALA A 88 -1.64 -9.32 -3.62
C ALA A 88 -1.38 -10.82 -3.43
N GLU A 89 -1.95 -11.44 -2.40
CA GLU A 89 -1.64 -12.83 -2.06
C GLU A 89 -2.04 -13.83 -3.17
N GLY A 90 -3.26 -13.74 -3.69
CA GLY A 90 -3.77 -14.72 -4.66
C GLY A 90 -4.17 -14.14 -6.02
N VAL A 91 -4.34 -12.82 -6.11
CA VAL A 91 -4.78 -12.13 -7.32
C VAL A 91 -4.15 -10.76 -7.43
N TRP A 92 -4.15 -10.19 -8.62
CA TRP A 92 -3.83 -8.78 -8.79
C TRP A 92 -4.92 -7.90 -8.18
N GLY A 93 -4.50 -6.85 -7.47
CA GLY A 93 -5.37 -5.86 -6.85
C GLY A 93 -5.19 -4.46 -7.41
N LEU A 94 -6.17 -3.60 -7.16
CA LEU A 94 -6.08 -2.15 -7.29
C LEU A 94 -5.93 -1.54 -5.91
N SER A 95 -5.10 -0.51 -5.82
CA SER A 95 -4.79 0.24 -4.60
C SER A 95 -4.82 1.74 -4.86
N CYS A 96 -5.31 2.49 -3.88
CA CYS A 96 -5.27 3.95 -3.82
C CYS A 96 -5.18 4.40 -2.37
N ASP A 97 -5.00 5.70 -2.13
CA ASP A 97 -5.12 6.29 -0.80
C ASP A 97 -6.57 6.16 -0.29
N PRO A 98 -6.81 5.53 0.87
CA PRO A 98 -8.17 5.40 1.43
C PRO A 98 -8.77 6.73 1.91
N PHE A 99 -7.95 7.76 2.13
CA PHE A 99 -8.40 9.06 2.61
C PHE A 99 -8.57 10.09 1.48
N ASP A 100 -8.20 9.75 0.25
CA ASP A 100 -8.49 10.55 -0.95
C ASP A 100 -9.80 10.07 -1.60
N GLU A 101 -10.87 10.85 -1.42
CA GLU A 101 -12.19 10.53 -1.98
C GLU A 101 -12.14 10.38 -3.50
N GLY A 102 -11.43 11.28 -4.20
CA GLY A 102 -11.30 11.24 -5.65
C GLY A 102 -10.65 9.95 -6.15
N ALA A 103 -9.53 9.57 -5.52
CA ALA A 103 -8.83 8.32 -5.84
C ALA A 103 -9.69 7.08 -5.59
N VAL A 104 -10.47 7.07 -4.50
CA VAL A 104 -11.38 5.95 -4.20
C VAL A 104 -12.52 5.87 -5.20
N LEU A 105 -13.13 7.01 -5.56
CA LEU A 105 -14.21 7.04 -6.56
C LEU A 105 -13.71 6.61 -7.95
N ASP A 106 -12.52 7.02 -8.36
CA ASP A 106 -11.90 6.58 -9.61
C ASP A 106 -11.65 5.07 -9.60
N LEU A 107 -11.12 4.53 -8.49
CA LEU A 107 -10.94 3.09 -8.33
C LEU A 107 -12.27 2.33 -8.41
N LEU A 108 -13.32 2.83 -7.76
CA LEU A 108 -14.66 2.22 -7.80
C LEU A 108 -15.26 2.30 -9.21
N ALA A 109 -15.08 3.41 -9.93
CA ALA A 109 -15.51 3.56 -11.33
C ALA A 109 -14.80 2.55 -12.25
N MET A 110 -13.48 2.39 -12.12
CA MET A 110 -12.72 1.36 -12.85
C MET A 110 -13.25 -0.05 -12.61
N LYS A 111 -13.75 -0.32 -11.40
CA LYS A 111 -14.32 -1.62 -11.01
C LYS A 111 -15.79 -1.77 -11.31
N GLN A 112 -16.49 -0.71 -11.69
CA GLN A 112 -17.95 -0.68 -11.79
C GLN A 112 -18.61 -1.18 -10.48
N ARG A 113 -18.12 -0.68 -9.34
CA ARG A 113 -18.51 -1.13 -8.00
C ARG A 113 -19.16 -0.01 -7.22
N GLU A 114 -20.27 -0.32 -6.57
CA GLU A 114 -20.98 0.61 -5.69
C GLU A 114 -20.18 0.91 -4.42
N VAL A 115 -20.22 2.15 -3.96
CA VAL A 115 -19.58 2.63 -2.73
C VAL A 115 -20.12 1.89 -1.49
N SER A 116 -21.45 1.62 -1.46
CA SER A 116 -22.14 0.96 -0.34
C SER A 116 -21.55 -0.40 0.07
N LYS A 117 -20.83 -1.07 -0.84
CA LYS A 117 -20.22 -2.39 -0.58
C LYS A 117 -18.95 -2.34 0.26
N GLY A 118 -18.44 -1.15 0.58
CA GLY A 118 -17.21 -0.98 1.32
C GLY A 118 -15.96 -1.54 0.63
N LEU A 119 -14.80 -1.21 1.15
CA LEU A 119 -13.49 -1.61 0.63
C LEU A 119 -12.60 -2.16 1.74
N ILE A 120 -11.67 -3.04 1.39
CA ILE A 120 -10.65 -3.53 2.31
C ILE A 120 -9.50 -2.53 2.33
N VAL A 121 -9.01 -2.22 3.53
CA VAL A 121 -7.81 -1.42 3.74
C VAL A 121 -6.68 -2.33 4.22
N VAL A 122 -5.51 -2.22 3.61
CA VAL A 122 -4.34 -3.03 3.95
C VAL A 122 -3.18 -2.17 4.43
N GLY A 123 -2.40 -2.74 5.35
CA GLY A 123 -1.15 -2.15 5.83
C GLY A 123 0.03 -3.11 5.72
N ALA A 124 1.25 -2.56 5.81
CA ALA A 124 2.47 -3.35 5.89
C ALA A 124 2.68 -3.94 7.29
N SER A 125 2.19 -3.26 8.34
CA SER A 125 2.22 -3.70 9.74
C SER A 125 0.91 -3.34 10.43
N SER A 126 0.69 -3.89 11.62
CA SER A 126 -0.47 -3.57 12.47
C SER A 126 -0.45 -2.13 13.00
N ASP A 127 0.73 -1.49 13.02
CA ASP A 127 0.91 -0.16 13.60
C ASP A 127 0.10 0.92 12.88
N VAL A 128 -0.09 0.74 11.54
CA VAL A 128 -0.90 1.67 10.74
C VAL A 128 -2.40 1.65 11.10
N PHE A 129 -2.82 0.69 11.92
CA PHE A 129 -4.19 0.54 12.43
C PHE A 129 -4.29 0.76 13.94
N ALA A 130 -3.24 1.29 14.59
CA ALA A 130 -3.17 1.41 16.05
C ALA A 130 -4.41 2.10 16.65
N ASP A 131 -4.90 3.17 16.04
CA ASP A 131 -6.06 3.93 16.52
C ASP A 131 -7.34 3.06 16.52
N VAL A 132 -7.56 2.29 15.46
CA VAL A 132 -8.73 1.38 15.37
C VAL A 132 -8.58 0.18 16.30
N LEU A 133 -7.36 -0.36 16.43
CA LEU A 133 -7.06 -1.49 17.29
C LEU A 133 -7.11 -1.14 18.79
N SER A 134 -6.90 0.14 19.15
CA SER A 134 -6.89 0.57 20.57
C SER A 134 -8.23 0.34 21.27
N ASP A 135 -9.32 0.35 20.52
CA ASP A 135 -10.69 0.19 21.02
C ASP A 135 -11.10 -1.27 21.23
N LEU A 136 -10.29 -2.23 20.78
CA LEU A 136 -10.56 -3.65 20.89
C LEU A 136 -10.11 -4.22 22.25
N SER A 137 -10.78 -5.27 22.73
CA SER A 137 -10.30 -6.03 23.89
C SER A 137 -8.93 -6.66 23.60
N SER A 138 -8.17 -6.98 24.65
CA SER A 138 -6.86 -7.64 24.52
C SER A 138 -6.98 -8.98 23.78
N GLU A 139 -8.02 -9.77 24.06
CA GLU A 139 -8.27 -11.05 23.41
C GLU A 139 -8.56 -10.90 21.90
N GLN A 140 -9.42 -9.93 21.53
CA GLN A 140 -9.71 -9.63 20.12
C GLN A 140 -8.45 -9.21 19.38
N ARG A 141 -7.66 -8.33 19.97
CA ARG A 141 -6.40 -7.84 19.40
C ARG A 141 -5.39 -8.97 19.22
N GLU A 142 -5.18 -9.80 20.23
CA GLU A 142 -4.28 -10.95 20.17
C GLU A 142 -4.69 -11.93 19.06
N THR A 143 -5.98 -12.24 18.96
CA THR A 143 -6.52 -13.11 17.91
C THR A 143 -6.24 -12.56 16.51
N MET A 144 -6.45 -11.25 16.30
CA MET A 144 -6.17 -10.60 15.04
C MET A 144 -4.66 -10.62 14.72
N LEU A 145 -3.83 -10.19 15.66
CA LEU A 145 -2.37 -10.12 15.50
C LEU A 145 -1.75 -11.50 15.25
N ALA A 146 -2.26 -12.55 15.88
CA ALA A 146 -1.82 -13.93 15.63
C ALA A 146 -2.12 -14.41 14.19
N SER A 147 -3.11 -13.80 13.53
CA SER A 147 -3.49 -14.13 12.15
C SER A 147 -2.78 -13.27 11.08
N TRP A 148 -2.01 -12.26 11.48
CA TRP A 148 -1.30 -11.31 10.65
C TRP A 148 0.23 -11.42 10.78
N PRO A 149 0.98 -11.12 9.71
CA PRO A 149 0.52 -10.84 8.34
C PRO A 149 -0.04 -12.09 7.65
N GLY A 150 -1.05 -11.91 6.79
CA GLY A 150 -1.65 -13.07 6.10
C GLY A 150 -2.96 -12.76 5.36
N PRO A 151 -3.60 -13.81 4.82
CA PRO A 151 -4.83 -13.69 4.04
C PRO A 151 -6.08 -13.58 4.93
N ASN A 152 -5.96 -13.01 6.12
CA ASN A 152 -7.07 -12.80 7.05
C ASN A 152 -7.44 -11.31 7.12
N THR A 153 -8.65 -10.99 6.71
CA THR A 153 -9.26 -9.66 6.80
C THR A 153 -10.23 -9.65 7.98
N TRP A 154 -10.17 -8.62 8.80
CA TRP A 154 -11.05 -8.46 9.94
C TRP A 154 -11.96 -7.26 9.76
N LEU A 155 -13.24 -7.45 10.02
CA LEU A 155 -14.21 -6.38 10.20
C LEU A 155 -14.12 -5.89 11.64
N VAL A 156 -13.79 -4.62 11.80
CA VAL A 156 -13.62 -3.98 13.11
C VAL A 156 -14.42 -2.68 13.19
N PRO A 157 -15.01 -2.33 14.35
CA PRO A 157 -15.63 -1.03 14.53
C PRO A 157 -14.61 0.09 14.29
N HIS A 158 -14.96 1.10 13.45
CA HIS A 158 -14.02 2.18 13.12
C HIS A 158 -14.32 3.53 13.78
N LYS A 159 -15.47 3.66 14.45
CA LYS A 159 -15.90 4.86 15.20
C LYS A 159 -15.67 6.19 14.44
N GLY A 160 -15.87 6.18 13.14
CA GLY A 160 -15.69 7.34 12.29
C GLY A 160 -14.25 7.65 11.87
N PHE A 161 -13.27 6.80 12.18
CA PHE A 161 -11.88 6.96 11.74
C PHE A 161 -11.76 6.86 10.22
N PHE A 162 -12.44 5.89 9.60
CA PHE A 162 -12.49 5.76 8.15
C PHE A 162 -13.71 6.48 7.56
N PRO A 163 -13.55 7.14 6.41
CA PRO A 163 -14.65 7.82 5.74
C PRO A 163 -15.66 6.84 5.12
N SER A 164 -16.89 7.32 4.87
CA SER A 164 -17.99 6.50 4.35
C SER A 164 -17.74 5.91 2.96
N TRP A 165 -16.91 6.53 2.12
CA TRP A 165 -16.52 5.94 0.84
C TRP A 165 -15.63 4.70 0.97
N ILE A 166 -15.07 4.42 2.17
CA ILE A 166 -14.33 3.18 2.49
C ILE A 166 -15.24 2.17 3.18
N THR A 167 -16.03 2.60 4.15
CA THR A 167 -16.86 1.71 4.97
C THR A 167 -18.19 1.35 4.32
N GLY A 168 -18.62 2.14 3.35
CA GLY A 168 -19.96 2.05 2.81
C GLY A 168 -21.00 2.40 3.89
N ASP A 169 -22.05 1.58 3.98
CA ASP A 169 -23.13 1.74 4.94
C ASP A 169 -22.84 1.03 6.28
N SER A 170 -21.60 0.59 6.52
CA SER A 170 -21.21 -0.19 7.71
C SER A 170 -20.52 0.66 8.76
N ASP A 171 -20.78 0.36 10.05
CA ASP A 171 -20.03 0.87 11.18
C ASP A 171 -18.68 0.13 11.39
N GLU A 172 -18.43 -0.92 10.58
CA GLU A 172 -17.21 -1.72 10.60
C GLU A 172 -16.36 -1.44 9.35
N VAL A 173 -15.05 -1.45 9.50
CA VAL A 173 -14.09 -1.39 8.40
C VAL A 173 -13.39 -2.73 8.24
N ALA A 174 -13.15 -3.12 7.01
CA ALA A 174 -12.37 -4.32 6.69
C ALA A 174 -10.88 -3.97 6.62
N ILE A 175 -10.09 -4.47 7.57
CA ILE A 175 -8.64 -4.22 7.62
C ILE A 175 -7.81 -5.51 7.56
N ARG A 176 -6.59 -5.40 7.03
CA ARG A 176 -5.66 -6.53 6.90
C ARG A 176 -4.21 -6.07 6.93
N VAL A 177 -3.34 -6.89 7.53
CA VAL A 177 -1.88 -6.78 7.31
C VAL A 177 -1.49 -7.81 6.26
N THR A 178 -0.93 -7.34 5.16
CA THR A 178 -0.62 -8.17 3.99
C THR A 178 0.64 -9.00 4.18
N SER A 179 0.63 -10.24 3.67
CA SER A 179 1.83 -11.08 3.54
C SER A 179 2.47 -10.98 2.14
N SER A 180 1.84 -10.27 1.19
CA SER A 180 2.45 -10.02 -0.13
C SER A 180 3.64 -9.08 0.00
N PRO A 181 4.88 -9.48 -0.36
CA PRO A 181 6.05 -8.62 -0.28
C PRO A 181 5.93 -7.36 -1.14
N ALA A 182 5.30 -7.47 -2.32
CA ALA A 182 5.10 -6.35 -3.22
C ALA A 182 4.14 -5.31 -2.62
N LEU A 183 3.00 -5.77 -2.08
CA LEU A 183 2.00 -4.89 -1.49
C LEU A 183 2.50 -4.27 -0.18
N ALA A 184 3.21 -5.04 0.66
CA ALA A 184 3.85 -4.52 1.88
C ALA A 184 4.90 -3.45 1.54
N THR A 185 5.73 -3.67 0.51
CA THR A 185 6.71 -2.69 0.04
C THR A 185 6.03 -1.40 -0.47
N LEU A 186 4.91 -1.53 -1.16
CA LEU A 186 4.14 -0.36 -1.64
C LEU A 186 3.53 0.42 -0.47
N CYS A 187 2.88 -0.25 0.50
CA CYS A 187 2.36 0.39 1.71
C CYS A 187 3.47 1.10 2.50
N ALA A 188 4.63 0.47 2.66
CA ALA A 188 5.77 1.07 3.35
C ALA A 188 6.32 2.30 2.60
N ALA A 189 6.40 2.26 1.28
CA ALA A 189 6.84 3.40 0.47
C ALA A 189 5.82 4.55 0.48
N PHE A 190 4.53 4.24 0.51
CA PHE A 190 3.46 5.22 0.66
C PHE A 190 3.43 5.84 2.06
N GLY A 191 3.87 5.09 3.08
CA GLY A 191 3.91 5.55 4.47
C GLY A 191 2.58 5.43 5.22
N GLY A 192 1.64 4.60 4.74
CA GLY A 192 0.33 4.44 5.35
C GLY A 192 -0.44 3.23 4.82
N PRO A 193 -1.68 3.06 5.26
CA PRO A 193 -2.56 2.04 4.73
C PRO A 193 -3.04 2.39 3.32
N LEU A 194 -3.34 1.37 2.53
CA LEU A 194 -3.87 1.51 1.17
C LEU A 194 -5.19 0.75 1.01
N VAL A 195 -6.06 1.22 0.13
CA VAL A 195 -7.16 0.40 -0.37
C VAL A 195 -6.59 -0.84 -1.07
N SER A 196 -7.22 -1.99 -0.86
CA SER A 196 -6.88 -3.22 -1.59
C SER A 196 -8.15 -3.95 -2.01
N THR A 197 -8.35 -4.04 -3.31
CA THR A 197 -9.47 -4.76 -3.91
C THR A 197 -9.00 -5.50 -5.15
N SER A 198 -9.63 -6.64 -5.49
CA SER A 198 -9.28 -7.40 -6.70
C SER A 198 -9.37 -6.54 -7.96
N ALA A 199 -8.42 -6.68 -8.88
CA ALA A 199 -8.31 -5.84 -10.08
C ALA A 199 -9.18 -6.36 -11.24
N ASN A 200 -10.50 -6.44 -11.01
CA ASN A 200 -11.48 -6.84 -12.02
C ASN A 200 -12.70 -5.92 -12.02
N PRO A 201 -13.27 -5.61 -13.17
CA PRO A 201 -14.60 -5.03 -13.27
C PRO A 201 -15.66 -5.98 -12.68
N ALA A 202 -16.80 -5.45 -12.26
CA ALA A 202 -17.89 -6.24 -11.70
C ALA A 202 -18.32 -7.37 -12.67
N GLY A 203 -18.51 -8.57 -12.13
CA GLY A 203 -18.92 -9.75 -12.92
C GLY A 203 -17.80 -10.47 -13.67
N LEU A 204 -16.59 -9.91 -13.72
CA LEU A 204 -15.45 -10.56 -14.36
C LEU A 204 -14.54 -11.25 -13.32
N PRO A 205 -13.79 -12.31 -13.70
CA PRO A 205 -12.86 -12.97 -12.79
C PRO A 205 -11.67 -12.08 -12.43
N PRO A 206 -11.10 -12.21 -11.22
CA PRO A 206 -9.88 -11.50 -10.85
C PRO A 206 -8.70 -11.92 -11.74
N PRO A 207 -7.80 -11.00 -12.14
CA PRO A 207 -6.63 -11.33 -12.93
C PRO A 207 -5.57 -12.06 -12.09
N HIS A 208 -5.00 -13.11 -12.67
CA HIS A 208 -3.90 -13.89 -12.09
C HIS A 208 -2.54 -13.55 -12.76
N SER A 209 -2.55 -12.73 -13.77
CA SER A 209 -1.35 -12.29 -14.46
C SER A 209 -1.40 -10.81 -14.81
N ILE A 210 -0.21 -10.21 -15.04
CA ILE A 210 -0.11 -8.83 -15.53
C ILE A 210 -0.81 -8.66 -16.89
N TRP A 211 -0.81 -9.70 -17.72
CA TRP A 211 -1.44 -9.66 -19.04
C TRP A 211 -2.96 -9.61 -18.94
N GLU A 212 -3.58 -10.36 -18.03
CA GLU A 212 -5.01 -10.29 -17.75
C GLU A 212 -5.39 -8.93 -17.16
N LEU A 213 -4.58 -8.40 -16.23
CA LEU A 213 -4.74 -7.05 -15.72
C LEU A 213 -4.76 -6.01 -16.85
N ARG A 214 -3.78 -6.10 -17.78
CA ARG A 214 -3.68 -5.18 -18.90
C ARG A 214 -4.85 -5.26 -19.88
N ARG A 215 -5.49 -6.42 -20.00
CA ARG A 215 -6.71 -6.59 -20.80
C ARG A 215 -7.91 -5.84 -20.22
N TYR A 216 -7.97 -5.71 -18.89
CA TYR A 216 -9.05 -4.96 -18.22
C TYR A 216 -8.80 -3.45 -18.20
N PHE A 217 -7.59 -3.03 -17.90
CA PHE A 217 -7.30 -1.63 -17.56
C PHE A 217 -6.28 -0.94 -18.47
N GLY A 218 -5.82 -1.62 -19.51
CA GLY A 218 -4.87 -1.06 -20.48
C GLY A 218 -3.41 -1.04 -19.98
N MET A 219 -2.53 -0.54 -20.82
CA MET A 219 -1.08 -0.53 -20.58
C MET A 219 -0.63 0.64 -19.69
N THR A 220 -1.43 1.68 -19.58
CA THR A 220 -1.08 2.94 -18.90
C THR A 220 -1.28 2.87 -17.38
N LEU A 221 -2.09 1.93 -16.87
CA LEU A 221 -2.28 1.79 -15.42
C LEU A 221 -0.93 1.49 -14.75
N PRO A 222 -0.44 2.32 -13.81
CA PRO A 222 0.78 2.03 -13.08
C PRO A 222 0.67 0.71 -12.33
N ALA A 223 1.71 -0.12 -12.38
CA ALA A 223 1.68 -1.43 -11.77
C ALA A 223 2.98 -1.74 -11.02
N MET A 224 2.83 -2.28 -9.83
CA MET A 224 3.92 -2.78 -9.00
C MET A 224 4.44 -4.09 -9.61
N PRO A 225 5.76 -4.24 -9.84
CA PRO A 225 6.31 -5.52 -10.25
C PRO A 225 6.21 -6.54 -9.11
N GLY A 226 5.96 -7.79 -9.46
CA GLY A 226 5.85 -8.89 -8.51
C GLY A 226 5.04 -10.05 -9.08
N ALA A 227 4.93 -11.09 -8.30
CA ALA A 227 4.13 -12.27 -8.61
C ALA A 227 3.08 -12.49 -7.53
N ILE A 228 1.98 -13.11 -7.90
CA ILE A 228 0.98 -13.63 -6.98
C ILE A 228 1.32 -15.09 -6.64
N ASP A 229 0.83 -15.57 -5.52
CA ASP A 229 0.81 -17.00 -5.25
C ASP A 229 -0.31 -17.66 -6.11
N PRO A 230 0.04 -18.52 -7.07
CA PRO A 230 -0.97 -19.14 -7.94
C PRO A 230 -1.94 -20.07 -7.19
N THR A 231 -1.58 -20.49 -5.98
CA THR A 231 -2.43 -21.28 -5.08
C THR A 231 -3.21 -20.39 -4.10
N GLY A 232 -2.91 -19.10 -4.09
CA GLY A 232 -3.50 -18.12 -3.18
C GLY A 232 -4.99 -17.93 -3.45
N LYS A 233 -5.76 -17.97 -2.36
CA LYS A 233 -7.19 -17.68 -2.37
C LYS A 233 -7.43 -16.23 -1.96
N PRO A 234 -8.60 -15.66 -2.30
CA PRO A 234 -9.02 -14.40 -1.71
C PRO A 234 -8.98 -14.47 -0.18
N SER A 235 -8.71 -13.34 0.48
CA SER A 235 -8.66 -13.31 1.94
C SER A 235 -9.99 -13.75 2.57
N THR A 236 -9.90 -14.54 3.62
CA THR A 236 -11.04 -14.82 4.49
C THR A 236 -11.42 -13.54 5.24
N ILE A 237 -12.71 -13.19 5.25
CA ILE A 237 -13.22 -12.05 6.02
C ILE A 237 -13.92 -12.57 7.27
N ARG A 238 -13.48 -12.10 8.44
CA ARG A 238 -14.03 -12.43 9.75
C ARG A 238 -14.48 -11.17 10.48
N ARG A 239 -15.49 -11.30 11.31
CA ARG A 239 -15.91 -10.22 12.22
C ARG A 239 -15.20 -10.37 13.57
N VAL A 240 -14.64 -9.27 14.08
CA VAL A 240 -13.91 -9.30 15.37
C VAL A 240 -14.82 -9.49 16.55
N ALA A 241 -16.08 -9.07 16.48
CA ALA A 241 -17.04 -9.13 17.59
C ALA A 241 -17.37 -10.57 18.03
N ASP A 242 -17.47 -11.50 17.09
CA ASP A 242 -17.94 -12.87 17.32
C ASP A 242 -17.12 -13.96 16.60
N GLY A 243 -16.06 -13.56 15.86
CA GLY A 243 -15.24 -14.48 15.07
C GLY A 243 -15.93 -15.08 13.85
N SER A 244 -17.16 -14.67 13.53
CA SER A 244 -17.92 -15.21 12.40
C SER A 244 -17.22 -14.98 11.06
N VAL A 245 -17.30 -15.97 10.17
CA VAL A 245 -16.75 -15.89 8.81
C VAL A 245 -17.81 -15.32 7.89
N ILE A 246 -17.53 -14.15 7.34
CA ILE A 246 -18.43 -13.45 6.39
C ILE A 246 -18.16 -13.92 4.96
N ARG A 247 -16.89 -14.22 4.67
CA ARG A 247 -16.44 -14.76 3.39
C ARG A 247 -15.21 -15.64 3.62
N GLY A 248 -15.21 -16.85 3.10
CA GLY A 248 -14.09 -17.82 3.14
C GLY A 248 -13.67 -18.28 1.76
#